data_4ae385936fd021c0eb5d9d1510cb87a2
#
_entry.id   4ae385936fd021c0eb5d9d1510cb87a2
#
_cell.length_a   1.000
_cell.length_b   1.000
_cell.length_c   1.000
_cell.angle_alpha   90.00
_cell.angle_beta   90.00
_cell.angle_gamma   90.00
#
_symmetry.space_group_name_H-M   'P 1'
#
loop_
_entity.id
_entity.type
_entity.pdbx_description
1 polymer ?
#
loop_
_entity_poly.entity_id
_entity_poly.type
_entity_poly.pdbx_seq_one_letter_code
_entity_poly.pdbx_strand_id
1 'polypeptide(L)'
;MLHEGGQHSRSHGLPLRVLQRQAHLMGVPLYYKAASWEGYEQGFLQALKELKTRGIRHGVFGDIELQAHRDWVERVCAQAGITPHLPLWGQSRQSLLGEFFSAGFSALIVAVKDGVLEPQRFLGRRLSPSVLAQLQAQGVDACGEQGEFHTLVLDGPIFSAPLEVAPRGHVLRNGYWFLRL
;
A
#
# COMPACT_ATOMS: atom_id res chain seq x y z
N MET A 1 5.77 -7.21 0.58
CA MET A 1 6.48 -8.03 -0.46
C MET A 1 7.25 -7.12 -1.41
N LEU A 2 8.48 -7.46 -1.73
CA LEU A 2 9.29 -6.77 -2.73
C LEU A 2 9.19 -7.49 -4.09
N HIS A 3 9.48 -6.77 -5.16
CA HIS A 3 9.74 -7.35 -6.48
C HIS A 3 10.95 -8.31 -6.39
N GLU A 4 11.07 -9.28 -7.29
CA GLU A 4 12.12 -10.31 -7.28
C GLU A 4 13.56 -9.75 -7.19
N GLY A 5 13.81 -8.56 -7.73
CA GLY A 5 15.08 -7.85 -7.56
C GLY A 5 15.36 -7.31 -6.15
N GLY A 6 14.42 -7.41 -5.20
CA GLY A 6 14.59 -7.04 -3.80
C GLY A 6 14.76 -5.54 -3.49
N GLN A 7 14.70 -4.68 -4.50
CA GLN A 7 15.03 -3.25 -4.37
C GLN A 7 13.79 -2.35 -4.19
N HIS A 8 12.62 -2.79 -4.66
CA HIS A 8 11.40 -2.00 -4.68
C HIS A 8 10.20 -2.82 -4.23
N SER A 9 9.22 -2.16 -3.60
CA SER A 9 7.92 -2.77 -3.32
C SER A 9 7.20 -3.12 -4.62
N ARG A 10 6.45 -4.22 -4.61
CA ARG A 10 5.85 -4.78 -5.82
C ARG A 10 4.83 -3.82 -6.46
N SER A 11 3.81 -3.43 -5.73
CA SER A 11 2.69 -2.65 -6.29
C SER A 11 2.95 -1.14 -6.31
N HIS A 12 3.66 -0.61 -5.31
CA HIS A 12 3.88 0.84 -5.16
C HIS A 12 5.18 1.34 -5.80
N GLY A 13 6.08 0.43 -6.23
CA GLY A 13 7.37 0.81 -6.81
C GLY A 13 8.32 1.54 -5.85
N LEU A 14 8.04 1.53 -4.55
CA LEU A 14 8.82 2.26 -3.53
C LEU A 14 10.17 1.59 -3.30
N PRO A 15 11.28 2.36 -3.28
CA PRO A 15 12.58 1.84 -2.88
C PRO A 15 12.55 1.27 -1.46
N LEU A 16 13.26 0.17 -1.21
CA LEU A 16 13.33 -0.47 0.11
C LEU A 16 13.75 0.52 1.21
N ARG A 17 14.68 1.44 0.94
CA ARG A 17 15.11 2.48 1.90
C ARG A 17 13.97 3.38 2.37
N VAL A 18 12.97 3.65 1.50
CA VAL A 18 11.79 4.45 1.85
C VAL A 18 10.91 3.68 2.83
N LEU A 19 10.67 2.38 2.56
CA LEU A 19 9.92 1.51 3.46
C LEU A 19 10.62 1.33 4.82
N GLN A 20 11.94 1.20 4.82
CA GLN A 20 12.74 1.12 6.05
C GLN A 20 12.63 2.41 6.87
N ARG A 21 12.72 3.58 6.21
CA ARG A 21 12.55 4.87 6.88
C ARG A 21 11.14 5.05 7.43
N GLN A 22 10.11 4.68 6.66
CA GLN A 22 8.71 4.71 7.11
C GLN A 22 8.51 3.85 8.35
N ALA A 23 8.94 2.59 8.33
CA ALA A 23 8.82 1.67 9.46
C ALA A 23 9.58 2.19 10.71
N HIS A 24 10.77 2.79 10.52
CA HIS A 24 11.53 3.42 11.60
C HIS A 24 10.77 4.58 12.24
N LEU A 25 10.17 5.47 11.44
CA LEU A 25 9.37 6.59 11.94
C LEU A 25 8.10 6.15 12.66
N MET A 26 7.55 5.00 12.28
CA MET A 26 6.41 4.37 12.96
C MET A 26 6.82 3.56 14.20
N GLY A 27 8.12 3.41 14.48
CA GLY A 27 8.61 2.61 15.60
C GLY A 27 8.34 1.10 15.48
N VAL A 28 8.15 0.56 14.24
CA VAL A 28 7.84 -0.84 14.00
C VAL A 28 8.94 -1.55 13.22
N PRO A 29 9.22 -2.84 13.50
CA PRO A 29 10.17 -3.61 12.71
C PRO A 29 9.62 -3.86 11.30
N LEU A 30 10.47 -3.69 10.28
CA LEU A 30 10.14 -4.04 8.91
C LEU A 30 10.60 -5.47 8.59
N TYR A 31 9.65 -6.32 8.24
CA TYR A 31 9.92 -7.63 7.66
C TYR A 31 9.54 -7.60 6.17
N TYR A 32 10.42 -8.09 5.30
CA TYR A 32 10.19 -8.11 3.87
C TYR A 32 10.71 -9.38 3.22
N LYS A 33 10.13 -9.74 2.08
CA LYS A 33 10.54 -10.87 1.24
C LYS A 33 10.39 -10.49 -0.22
N ALA A 34 11.32 -10.91 -1.05
CA ALA A 34 11.23 -10.76 -2.49
C ALA A 34 10.58 -12.01 -3.10
N ALA A 35 9.76 -11.81 -4.12
CA ALA A 35 9.14 -12.91 -4.87
C ALA A 35 8.87 -12.48 -6.33
N SER A 36 8.84 -13.42 -7.28
CA SER A 36 8.25 -13.21 -8.59
C SER A 36 6.73 -13.10 -8.48
N TRP A 37 6.04 -12.82 -9.58
CA TRP A 37 4.57 -12.78 -9.55
C TRP A 37 3.98 -14.18 -9.37
N GLU A 38 4.54 -15.18 -10.07
CA GLU A 38 4.12 -16.57 -9.94
C GLU A 38 4.41 -17.13 -8.53
N GLY A 39 5.52 -16.70 -7.92
CA GLY A 39 5.92 -17.12 -6.56
C GLY A 39 5.34 -16.28 -5.43
N TYR A 40 4.45 -15.31 -5.73
CA TYR A 40 3.98 -14.35 -4.73
C TYR A 40 3.29 -15.01 -3.54
N GLU A 41 2.31 -15.87 -3.79
CA GLU A 41 1.55 -16.54 -2.72
C GLU A 41 2.45 -17.44 -1.87
N GLN A 42 3.31 -18.22 -2.51
CA GLN A 42 4.25 -19.08 -1.79
C GLN A 42 5.22 -18.26 -0.93
N GLY A 43 5.77 -17.17 -1.48
CA GLY A 43 6.65 -16.28 -0.72
C GLY A 43 5.93 -15.59 0.44
N PHE A 44 4.67 -15.20 0.25
CA PHE A 44 3.87 -14.61 1.30
C PHE A 44 3.55 -15.61 2.41
N LEU A 45 3.10 -16.83 2.06
CA LEU A 45 2.84 -17.91 3.00
C LEU A 45 4.08 -18.26 3.82
N GLN A 46 5.26 -18.32 3.17
CA GLN A 46 6.52 -18.56 3.87
C GLN A 46 6.84 -17.41 4.85
N ALA A 47 6.61 -16.15 4.44
CA ALA A 47 6.79 -15.00 5.33
C ALA A 47 5.89 -15.09 6.58
N LEU A 48 4.61 -15.45 6.41
CA LEU A 48 3.69 -15.65 7.53
C LEU A 48 4.17 -16.78 8.47
N LYS A 49 4.62 -17.90 7.93
CA LYS A 49 5.16 -19.02 8.74
C LYS A 49 6.41 -18.60 9.54
N GLU A 50 7.32 -17.85 8.94
CA GLU A 50 8.49 -17.31 9.62
C GLU A 50 8.12 -16.30 10.72
N LEU A 51 7.14 -15.42 10.48
CA LEU A 51 6.63 -14.50 11.49
C LEU A 51 5.95 -15.26 12.64
N LYS A 52 5.24 -16.35 12.35
CA LYS A 52 4.65 -17.22 13.37
C LYS A 52 5.70 -17.82 14.30
N THR A 53 6.86 -18.25 13.79
CA THR A 53 7.95 -18.77 14.64
C THR A 53 8.52 -17.71 15.59
N ARG A 54 8.34 -16.40 15.24
CA ARG A 54 8.71 -15.25 16.07
C ARG A 54 7.60 -14.81 17.03
N GLY A 55 6.55 -15.59 17.17
CA GLY A 55 5.45 -15.33 18.11
C GLY A 55 4.28 -14.54 17.54
N ILE A 56 4.31 -14.12 16.29
CA ILE A 56 3.17 -13.41 15.64
C ILE A 56 2.02 -14.41 15.45
N ARG A 57 0.83 -14.07 15.92
CA ARG A 57 -0.39 -14.90 15.86
C ARG A 57 -1.51 -14.24 15.07
N HIS A 58 -1.44 -12.94 14.85
CA HIS A 58 -2.47 -12.13 14.21
C HIS A 58 -1.88 -11.33 13.05
N GLY A 59 -2.62 -11.23 11.95
CA GLY A 59 -2.31 -10.37 10.81
C GLY A 59 -3.43 -9.36 10.59
N VAL A 60 -3.09 -8.08 10.35
CA VAL A 60 -4.07 -7.04 10.03
C VAL A 60 -3.92 -6.69 8.55
N PHE A 61 -5.06 -6.68 7.83
CA PHE A 61 -5.14 -6.44 6.39
C PHE A 61 -6.07 -5.27 6.10
N GLY A 62 -5.73 -4.45 5.12
CA GLY A 62 -6.44 -3.22 4.80
C GLY A 62 -7.53 -3.37 3.74
N ASP A 63 -7.87 -4.58 3.34
CA ASP A 63 -8.91 -4.82 2.32
C ASP A 63 -10.28 -4.36 2.80
N ILE A 64 -11.06 -3.71 1.92
CA ILE A 64 -12.31 -3.06 2.29
C ILE A 64 -13.56 -3.75 1.70
N GLU A 65 -13.49 -4.36 0.51
CA GLU A 65 -14.69 -4.94 -0.12
C GLU A 65 -14.46 -6.06 -1.15
N LEU A 66 -13.25 -6.23 -1.69
CA LEU A 66 -13.01 -7.22 -2.74
C LEU A 66 -13.02 -8.65 -2.15
N GLN A 67 -14.11 -9.38 -2.35
CA GLN A 67 -14.29 -10.71 -1.78
C GLN A 67 -13.15 -11.67 -2.12
N ALA A 68 -12.65 -11.63 -3.37
CA ALA A 68 -11.52 -12.46 -3.79
C ALA A 68 -10.23 -12.19 -2.96
N HIS A 69 -10.01 -10.94 -2.54
CA HIS A 69 -8.88 -10.59 -1.68
C HIS A 69 -9.08 -11.14 -0.27
N ARG A 70 -10.28 -10.99 0.29
CA ARG A 70 -10.62 -11.54 1.60
C ARG A 70 -10.46 -13.06 1.63
N ASP A 71 -11.02 -13.76 0.64
CA ASP A 71 -10.91 -15.23 0.53
C ASP A 71 -9.44 -15.67 0.46
N TRP A 72 -8.63 -14.92 -0.30
CA TRP A 72 -7.19 -15.17 -0.39
C TRP A 72 -6.49 -14.95 0.95
N VAL A 73 -6.75 -13.84 1.63
CA VAL A 73 -6.18 -13.52 2.95
C VAL A 73 -6.54 -14.59 3.97
N GLU A 74 -7.83 -14.94 4.07
CA GLU A 74 -8.32 -15.97 5.02
C GLU A 74 -7.66 -17.33 4.75
N ARG A 75 -7.55 -17.72 3.49
CA ARG A 75 -6.93 -18.98 3.07
C ARG A 75 -5.44 -19.05 3.40
N VAL A 76 -4.66 -18.04 3.04
CA VAL A 76 -3.21 -18.05 3.29
C VAL A 76 -2.88 -17.92 4.78
N CYS A 77 -3.68 -17.15 5.53
CA CYS A 77 -3.54 -17.05 6.96
C CYS A 77 -3.87 -18.38 7.68
N ALA A 78 -4.93 -19.06 7.26
CA ALA A 78 -5.28 -20.39 7.77
C ALA A 78 -4.15 -21.41 7.55
N GLN A 79 -3.56 -21.44 6.35
CA GLN A 79 -2.41 -22.30 6.02
C GLN A 79 -1.16 -22.00 6.85
N ALA A 80 -0.98 -20.74 7.26
CA ALA A 80 0.11 -20.32 8.14
C ALA A 80 -0.23 -20.53 9.63
N GLY A 81 -1.50 -20.70 9.98
CA GLY A 81 -2.00 -20.72 11.36
C GLY A 81 -1.88 -19.33 12.03
N ILE A 82 -2.21 -18.29 11.27
CA ILE A 82 -2.31 -16.87 11.67
C ILE A 82 -3.79 -16.49 11.62
N THR A 83 -4.28 -15.73 12.58
CA THR A 83 -5.64 -15.18 12.58
C THR A 83 -5.67 -13.87 11.80
N PRO A 84 -6.41 -13.76 10.68
CA PRO A 84 -6.55 -12.51 9.94
C PRO A 84 -7.55 -11.58 10.61
N HIS A 85 -7.29 -10.28 10.54
CA HIS A 85 -8.21 -9.22 10.92
C HIS A 85 -8.32 -8.22 9.78
N LEU A 86 -9.54 -7.91 9.36
CA LEU A 86 -9.84 -6.94 8.29
C LEU A 86 -10.71 -5.82 8.89
N PRO A 87 -10.12 -4.88 9.66
CA PRO A 87 -10.89 -3.87 10.40
C PRO A 87 -11.64 -2.87 9.51
N LEU A 88 -11.24 -2.75 8.26
CA LEU A 88 -11.85 -1.82 7.29
C LEU A 88 -12.95 -2.49 6.44
N TRP A 89 -13.14 -3.81 6.59
CA TRP A 89 -14.05 -4.58 5.74
C TRP A 89 -15.50 -4.11 5.87
N GLY A 90 -16.13 -3.87 4.73
CA GLY A 90 -17.51 -3.44 4.63
C GLY A 90 -17.77 -1.97 4.97
N GLN A 91 -16.73 -1.20 5.28
CA GLN A 91 -16.87 0.24 5.50
C GLN A 91 -16.99 1.01 4.19
N SER A 92 -17.75 2.12 4.21
CA SER A 92 -17.87 2.97 3.04
C SER A 92 -16.58 3.75 2.77
N ARG A 93 -16.25 3.98 1.49
CA ARG A 93 -15.10 4.80 1.08
C ARG A 93 -15.13 6.19 1.71
N GLN A 94 -16.32 6.78 1.80
CA GLN A 94 -16.48 8.09 2.40
C GLN A 94 -16.11 8.09 3.89
N SER A 95 -16.54 7.06 4.65
CA SER A 95 -16.17 6.90 6.06
C SER A 95 -14.66 6.75 6.19
N LEU A 96 -14.06 5.82 5.44
CA LEU A 96 -12.63 5.55 5.51
C LEU A 96 -11.76 6.77 5.18
N LEU A 97 -12.11 7.50 4.12
CA LEU A 97 -11.40 8.73 3.75
C LEU A 97 -11.62 9.84 4.77
N GLY A 98 -12.84 9.96 5.32
CA GLY A 98 -13.14 10.90 6.41
C GLY A 98 -12.30 10.62 7.65
N GLU A 99 -12.22 9.37 8.07
CA GLU A 99 -11.37 8.94 9.19
C GLU A 99 -9.89 9.17 8.93
N PHE A 100 -9.41 8.84 7.72
CA PHE A 100 -8.02 9.05 7.30
C PHE A 100 -7.60 10.52 7.47
N PHE A 101 -8.40 11.46 6.95
CA PHE A 101 -8.09 12.88 7.08
C PHE A 101 -8.30 13.42 8.49
N SER A 102 -9.36 13.01 9.18
CA SER A 102 -9.66 13.44 10.55
C SER A 102 -8.60 12.97 11.54
N ALA A 103 -8.02 11.79 11.32
CA ALA A 103 -6.92 11.26 12.10
C ALA A 103 -5.57 11.95 11.80
N GLY A 104 -5.51 12.87 10.83
CA GLY A 104 -4.30 13.61 10.49
C GLY A 104 -3.31 12.84 9.61
N PHE A 105 -3.73 11.78 8.95
CA PHE A 105 -2.87 11.09 7.98
C PHE A 105 -2.64 11.93 6.73
N SER A 106 -1.42 11.84 6.19
CA SER A 106 -1.01 12.47 4.94
C SER A 106 -0.40 11.42 4.03
N ALA A 107 -0.85 11.35 2.77
CA ALA A 107 -0.35 10.39 1.79
C ALA A 107 -0.02 11.07 0.45
N LEU A 108 0.97 10.52 -0.24
CA LEU A 108 1.48 10.97 -1.55
C LEU A 108 1.10 9.94 -2.61
N ILE A 109 0.58 10.36 -3.75
CA ILE A 109 0.37 9.48 -4.90
C ILE A 109 1.73 9.13 -5.50
N VAL A 110 2.08 7.84 -5.50
CA VAL A 110 3.40 7.33 -5.93
C VAL A 110 3.35 6.45 -7.17
N ALA A 111 2.17 5.95 -7.52
CA ALA A 111 1.96 5.22 -8.76
C ALA A 111 0.58 5.57 -9.35
N VAL A 112 0.49 5.60 -10.68
CA VAL A 112 -0.77 5.75 -11.42
C VAL A 112 -0.77 4.80 -12.61
N LYS A 113 -1.93 4.21 -12.90
CA LYS A 113 -2.10 3.29 -14.02
C LYS A 113 -2.05 4.06 -15.34
N ASP A 114 -1.20 3.58 -16.25
CA ASP A 114 -1.05 4.17 -17.58
C ASP A 114 -2.36 4.10 -18.37
N GLY A 115 -2.67 5.16 -19.11
CA GLY A 115 -3.93 5.28 -19.86
C GLY A 115 -5.18 5.56 -19.00
N VAL A 116 -5.08 5.55 -17.66
CA VAL A 116 -6.20 5.87 -16.75
C VAL A 116 -6.02 7.25 -16.12
N LEU A 117 -4.82 7.53 -15.62
CA LEU A 117 -4.49 8.81 -14.98
C LEU A 117 -3.25 9.44 -15.60
N GLU A 118 -3.28 10.74 -15.79
CA GLU A 118 -2.14 11.52 -16.29
C GLU A 118 -1.05 11.62 -15.20
N PRO A 119 0.17 11.05 -15.43
CA PRO A 119 1.22 11.02 -14.42
C PRO A 119 1.66 12.41 -13.98
N GLN A 120 1.77 13.37 -14.90
CA GLN A 120 2.18 14.75 -14.61
C GLN A 120 1.15 15.49 -13.72
N ARG A 121 -0.09 15.08 -13.77
CA ARG A 121 -1.18 15.71 -13.02
C ARG A 121 -1.31 15.14 -11.62
N PHE A 122 -1.02 13.86 -11.41
CA PHE A 122 -1.34 13.17 -10.15
C PHE A 122 -0.12 12.67 -9.38
N LEU A 123 0.95 12.20 -10.04
CA LEU A 123 2.13 11.73 -9.32
C LEU A 123 2.79 12.85 -8.51
N GLY A 124 3.16 12.52 -7.27
CA GLY A 124 3.77 13.48 -6.36
C GLY A 124 2.78 14.45 -5.70
N ARG A 125 1.48 14.31 -5.95
CA ARG A 125 0.46 15.09 -5.22
C ARG A 125 0.09 14.42 -3.91
N ARG A 126 -0.07 15.23 -2.86
CA ARG A 126 -0.67 14.75 -1.61
C ARG A 126 -2.17 14.56 -1.79
N LEU A 127 -2.69 13.49 -1.21
CA LEU A 127 -4.14 13.29 -1.13
C LEU A 127 -4.77 14.47 -0.36
N SER A 128 -5.87 14.96 -0.90
CA SER A 128 -6.70 16.00 -0.30
C SER A 128 -8.12 15.87 -0.85
N PRO A 129 -9.14 16.45 -0.22
CA PRO A 129 -10.50 16.45 -0.78
C PRO A 129 -10.56 16.95 -2.22
N SER A 130 -9.76 17.96 -2.57
CA SER A 130 -9.71 18.49 -3.95
C SER A 130 -9.06 17.54 -4.95
N VAL A 131 -8.03 16.77 -4.54
CA VAL A 131 -7.43 15.73 -5.37
C VAL A 131 -8.39 14.55 -5.55
N LEU A 132 -9.06 14.13 -4.49
CA LEU A 132 -10.08 13.07 -4.56
C LEU A 132 -11.22 13.44 -5.50
N ALA A 133 -11.73 14.68 -5.43
CA ALA A 133 -12.75 15.16 -6.35
C ALA A 133 -12.29 15.12 -7.82
N GLN A 134 -11.01 15.42 -8.09
CA GLN A 134 -10.43 15.32 -9.42
C GLN A 134 -10.31 13.87 -9.92
N LEU A 135 -9.97 12.91 -9.04
CA LEU A 135 -9.93 11.48 -9.36
C LEU A 135 -11.35 10.97 -9.68
N GLN A 136 -12.31 11.28 -8.83
CA GLN A 136 -13.71 10.89 -9.01
C GLN A 136 -14.32 11.47 -10.29
N ALA A 137 -14.00 12.71 -10.66
CA ALA A 137 -14.42 13.33 -11.92
C ALA A 137 -13.91 12.60 -13.17
N GLN A 138 -12.86 11.76 -13.04
CA GLN A 138 -12.35 10.88 -14.09
C GLN A 138 -12.89 9.44 -13.98
N GLY A 139 -13.87 9.20 -13.11
CA GLY A 139 -14.43 7.86 -12.88
C GLY A 139 -13.52 6.93 -12.07
N VAL A 140 -12.49 7.47 -11.43
CA VAL A 140 -11.53 6.70 -10.62
C VAL A 140 -12.05 6.54 -9.20
N ASP A 141 -11.90 5.34 -8.64
CA ASP A 141 -12.23 5.06 -7.25
C ASP A 141 -11.36 5.92 -6.30
N ALA A 142 -12.00 6.65 -5.41
CA ALA A 142 -11.32 7.54 -4.47
C ALA A 142 -10.35 6.81 -3.49
N CYS A 143 -10.57 5.51 -3.23
CA CYS A 143 -9.66 4.67 -2.44
C CYS A 143 -8.63 3.92 -3.31
N GLY A 144 -8.77 3.93 -4.64
CA GLY A 144 -7.85 3.24 -5.56
C GLY A 144 -7.94 1.71 -5.50
N GLU A 145 -9.08 1.15 -5.06
CA GLU A 145 -9.27 -0.29 -4.86
C GLU A 145 -9.19 -1.11 -6.16
N GLN A 146 -9.39 -0.48 -7.31
CA GLN A 146 -9.25 -1.13 -8.61
C GLN A 146 -7.83 -1.00 -9.18
N GLY A 147 -6.90 -0.50 -8.38
CA GLY A 147 -5.50 -0.36 -8.75
C GLY A 147 -5.19 0.81 -9.67
N GLU A 148 -6.06 1.84 -9.75
CA GLU A 148 -5.85 2.99 -10.62
C GLU A 148 -4.69 3.86 -10.15
N PHE A 149 -4.46 3.91 -8.84
CA PHE A 149 -3.31 4.59 -8.24
C PHE A 149 -2.89 3.92 -6.92
N HIS A 150 -1.66 4.21 -6.49
CA HIS A 150 -1.14 3.80 -5.19
C HIS A 150 -0.51 4.98 -4.46
N THR A 151 -0.54 4.91 -3.12
CA THR A 151 -0.05 5.99 -2.25
C THR A 151 1.05 5.52 -1.30
N LEU A 152 1.82 6.49 -0.82
CA LEU A 152 2.76 6.35 0.29
C LEU A 152 2.29 7.26 1.42
N VAL A 153 1.97 6.70 2.58
CA VAL A 153 1.66 7.50 3.77
C VAL A 153 2.94 8.15 4.28
N LEU A 154 2.91 9.45 4.41
CA LEU A 154 4.04 10.29 4.82
C LEU A 154 4.00 10.69 6.28
N ASP A 155 2.80 10.74 6.88
CA ASP A 155 2.60 11.22 8.24
C ASP A 155 1.26 10.73 8.79
N GLY A 156 1.13 10.74 10.13
CA GLY A 156 -0.08 10.37 10.85
C GLY A 156 0.20 10.11 12.33
N PRO A 157 -0.82 9.80 13.13
CA PRO A 157 -0.71 9.69 14.60
C PRO A 157 0.35 8.69 15.11
N ILE A 158 0.71 7.71 14.28
CA ILE A 158 1.69 6.67 14.63
C ILE A 158 3.11 7.00 14.20
N PHE A 159 3.32 8.15 13.54
CA PHE A 159 4.65 8.59 13.11
C PHE A 159 5.30 9.47 14.17
N SER A 160 6.57 9.24 14.46
CA SER A 160 7.38 10.10 15.34
C SER A 160 7.79 11.43 14.69
N ALA A 161 7.82 11.46 13.36
CA ALA A 161 8.04 12.63 12.54
C ALA A 161 7.58 12.34 11.10
N PRO A 162 7.26 13.36 10.28
CA PRO A 162 6.91 13.16 8.88
C PRO A 162 8.03 12.47 8.08
N LEU A 163 7.64 11.59 7.16
CA LEU A 163 8.53 10.98 6.20
C LEU A 163 8.82 11.97 5.07
N GLU A 164 10.03 12.49 5.04
CA GLU A 164 10.48 13.35 3.95
C GLU A 164 10.93 12.52 2.76
N VAL A 165 10.44 12.88 1.57
CA VAL A 165 10.81 12.28 0.29
C VAL A 165 11.12 13.37 -0.75
N ALA A 166 12.07 13.08 -1.64
CA ALA A 166 12.48 13.99 -2.72
C ALA A 166 12.19 13.36 -4.08
N PRO A 167 11.08 13.73 -4.75
CA PRO A 167 10.78 13.25 -6.09
C PRO A 167 11.85 13.60 -7.11
N ARG A 168 12.25 12.62 -7.96
CA ARG A 168 13.32 12.76 -8.97
C ARG A 168 12.83 12.46 -10.39
N GLY A 169 11.51 12.57 -10.64
CA GLY A 169 10.89 12.26 -11.92
C GLY A 169 10.02 11.01 -11.88
N HIS A 170 9.64 10.53 -13.05
CA HIS A 170 8.71 9.43 -13.23
C HIS A 170 9.35 8.32 -14.09
N VAL A 171 8.85 7.09 -13.96
CA VAL A 171 9.24 5.95 -14.78
C VAL A 171 8.04 5.08 -15.08
N LEU A 172 7.87 4.68 -16.34
CA LEU A 172 6.85 3.73 -16.78
C LEU A 172 7.40 2.31 -16.67
N ARG A 173 6.68 1.42 -15.98
CA ARG A 173 6.99 -0.01 -15.87
C ARG A 173 5.69 -0.81 -15.75
N ASN A 174 5.54 -1.87 -16.51
CA ASN A 174 4.43 -2.82 -16.41
C ASN A 174 3.04 -2.16 -16.39
N GLY A 175 2.82 -1.13 -17.22
CA GLY A 175 1.54 -0.41 -17.31
C GLY A 175 1.25 0.56 -16.16
N TYR A 176 2.27 0.92 -15.36
CA TYR A 176 2.17 1.94 -14.31
C TYR A 176 3.29 2.97 -14.41
N TRP A 177 2.93 4.22 -14.24
CA TRP A 177 3.87 5.29 -13.99
C TRP A 177 4.17 5.36 -12.49
N PHE A 178 5.44 5.29 -12.13
CA PHE A 178 5.92 5.38 -10.76
C PHE A 178 6.67 6.68 -10.51
N LEU A 179 6.45 7.28 -9.34
CA LEU A 179 7.26 8.38 -8.84
C LEU A 179 8.63 7.85 -8.39
N ARG A 180 9.71 8.42 -8.93
CA ARG A 180 11.07 8.09 -8.49
C ARG A 180 11.39 8.89 -7.21
N LEU A 181 11.71 8.18 -6.13
CA LEU A 181 12.08 8.73 -4.82
C LEU A 181 13.54 8.44 -4.48
#